data_b4b9a33b27b4a64232b3aca4f09250fc
#
_entry.id   b4b9a33b27b4a64232b3aca4f09250fc
#
_cell.length_a   1.000
_cell.length_b   1.000
_cell.length_c   1.000
_cell.angle_alpha   90.00
_cell.angle_beta   90.00
_cell.angle_gamma   90.00
#
_symmetry.space_group_name_H-M   'P 1'
#
loop_
_entity.id
_entity.type
_entity.pdbx_description
1 polymer ?
#
loop_
_entity_poly.entity_id
_entity_poly.type
_entity_poly.pdbx_seq_one_letter_code
_entity_poly.pdbx_strand_id
1 'polypeptide(L)' 'MAETGSTDMGIGLATLFTLLAVVATGAMVVSPGTELAAWGFAAAVTAGVLAVAAVHLYWD' A
#
# COMPACT_ATOMS: atom_id res chain seq x y z
N MET A 1 1.22 8.44 -25.23
CA MET A 1 0.07 8.25 -24.34
C MET A 1 0.13 6.95 -23.56
N ALA A 2 0.62 5.86 -24.16
CA ALA A 2 0.76 4.60 -23.46
C ALA A 2 1.68 4.72 -22.24
N GLU A 3 2.80 5.43 -22.38
CA GLU A 3 3.70 5.65 -21.26
C GLU A 3 3.03 6.44 -20.16
N THR A 4 2.28 7.48 -20.51
CA THR A 4 1.56 8.29 -19.54
C THR A 4 0.55 7.45 -18.78
N GLY A 5 -0.21 6.60 -19.49
CA GLY A 5 -1.19 5.71 -18.87
C GLY A 5 -0.53 4.71 -17.93
N SER A 6 0.63 4.16 -18.34
CA SER A 6 1.37 3.21 -17.52
C SER A 6 1.89 3.88 -16.24
N THR A 7 2.45 5.08 -16.36
CA THR A 7 2.93 5.83 -15.20
C THR A 7 1.78 6.24 -14.30
N ASP A 8 0.65 6.66 -14.87
CA ASP A 8 -0.53 7.01 -14.08
C ASP A 8 -1.04 5.81 -13.31
N MET A 9 -1.04 4.63 -13.91
CA MET A 9 -1.42 3.40 -13.23
C MET A 9 -0.49 3.12 -12.05
N GLY A 10 0.83 3.28 -12.24
CA GLY A 10 1.80 3.10 -11.18
C GLY A 10 1.57 4.05 -10.02
N ILE A 11 1.34 5.33 -10.31
CA ILE A 11 1.07 6.34 -9.30
C ILE A 11 -0.24 6.02 -8.57
N GLY A 12 -1.28 5.67 -9.32
CA GLY A 12 -2.59 5.38 -8.74
C GLY A 12 -2.55 4.17 -7.82
N LEU A 13 -1.94 3.09 -8.26
CA LEU A 13 -1.81 1.88 -7.45
C LEU A 13 -0.93 2.11 -6.23
N ALA A 14 0.19 2.81 -6.41
CA ALA A 14 1.08 3.11 -5.29
C ALA A 14 0.37 3.97 -4.25
N THR A 15 -0.40 4.96 -4.68
CA THR A 15 -1.17 5.81 -3.78
C THR A 15 -2.21 4.99 -3.03
N LEU A 16 -2.95 4.14 -3.74
CA LEU A 16 -3.97 3.30 -3.13
C LEU A 16 -3.36 2.38 -2.06
N PHE A 17 -2.31 1.66 -2.40
CA PHE A 17 -1.68 0.74 -1.46
C PHE A 17 -1.00 1.46 -0.30
N THR A 18 -0.46 2.66 -0.55
CA THR A 18 0.11 3.47 0.54
C THR A 18 -0.97 3.90 1.52
N LEU A 19 -2.15 4.31 1.01
CA LEU A 19 -3.27 4.66 1.88
C LEU A 19 -3.74 3.46 2.69
N LEU A 20 -3.80 2.28 2.08
CA LEU A 20 -4.14 1.07 2.81
C LEU A 20 -3.12 0.76 3.90
N ALA A 21 -1.83 0.96 3.62
CA ALA A 21 -0.78 0.76 4.62
C ALA A 21 -0.93 1.73 5.78
N VAL A 22 -1.26 2.98 5.50
CA VAL A 22 -1.47 3.99 6.55
C VAL A 22 -2.67 3.63 7.43
N VAL A 23 -3.77 3.20 6.81
CA VAL A 23 -4.96 2.79 7.56
C VAL A 23 -4.64 1.58 8.43
N ALA A 24 -3.93 0.59 7.88
CA ALA A 24 -3.56 -0.61 8.62
C ALA A 24 -2.63 -0.27 9.80
N THR A 25 -1.70 0.66 9.59
CA THR A 25 -0.83 1.13 10.66
C THR A 25 -1.62 1.84 11.74
N GLY A 26 -2.63 2.63 11.34
CA GLY A 26 -3.53 3.28 12.29
C GLY A 26 -4.24 2.27 13.17
N ALA A 27 -4.70 1.15 12.59
CA ALA A 27 -5.33 0.10 13.36
C ALA A 27 -4.38 -0.49 14.41
N MET A 28 -3.09 -0.64 14.08
CA MET A 28 -2.10 -1.12 15.04
C MET A 28 -1.95 -0.17 16.21
N VAL A 29 -1.95 1.14 15.93
CA VAL A 29 -1.76 2.16 16.98
C VAL A 29 -2.97 2.23 17.90
N VAL A 30 -4.18 2.11 17.32
CA VAL A 30 -5.43 2.23 18.08
C VAL A 30 -5.69 1.00 18.95
N SER A 31 -5.26 -0.18 18.53
CA SER A 31 -5.56 -1.43 19.22
C SER A 31 -4.30 -2.26 19.46
N PRO A 32 -3.30 -1.72 20.16
CA PRO A 32 -2.05 -2.44 20.38
C PRO A 32 -2.29 -3.72 21.22
N GLY A 33 -1.53 -4.75 20.91
CA GLY A 33 -1.59 -6.01 21.64
C GLY A 33 -2.78 -6.88 21.32
N THR A 34 -3.54 -6.54 20.28
CA THR A 34 -4.73 -7.30 19.87
C THR A 34 -4.47 -8.06 18.58
N GLU A 35 -5.37 -8.99 18.27
CA GLU A 35 -5.35 -9.69 16.99
C GLU A 35 -5.53 -8.70 15.83
N LEU A 36 -6.31 -7.65 16.04
CA LEU A 36 -6.47 -6.60 15.04
C LEU A 36 -5.16 -5.93 14.71
N ALA A 37 -4.31 -5.68 15.73
CA ALA A 37 -3.00 -5.08 15.49
C ALA A 37 -2.12 -6.01 14.66
N ALA A 38 -2.18 -7.32 14.89
CA ALA A 38 -1.42 -8.29 14.11
C ALA A 38 -1.87 -8.29 12.66
N TRP A 39 -3.16 -8.28 12.42
CA TRP A 39 -3.71 -8.18 11.07
C TRP A 39 -3.35 -6.86 10.41
N GLY A 40 -3.37 -5.78 11.18
CA GLY A 40 -2.95 -4.46 10.69
C GLY A 40 -1.50 -4.46 10.24
N PHE A 41 -0.63 -5.11 10.99
CA PHE A 41 0.77 -5.22 10.62
C PHE A 41 0.94 -6.01 9.32
N ALA A 42 0.30 -7.17 9.22
CA ALA A 42 0.37 -7.99 8.01
C ALA A 42 -0.18 -7.23 6.80
N ALA A 43 -1.28 -6.53 6.95
CA ALA A 43 -1.88 -5.74 5.88
C ALA A 43 -0.96 -4.59 5.47
N ALA A 44 -0.33 -3.92 6.44
CA ALA A 44 0.57 -2.81 6.15
C ALA A 44 1.79 -3.27 5.36
N VAL A 45 2.40 -4.38 5.78
CA VAL A 45 3.56 -4.93 5.07
C VAL A 45 3.17 -5.35 3.65
N THR A 46 2.07 -6.05 3.52
CA THR A 46 1.60 -6.52 2.21
C THR A 46 1.29 -5.33 1.29
N ALA A 47 0.56 -4.34 1.79
CA ALA A 47 0.21 -3.16 1.01
C ALA A 47 1.46 -2.36 0.62
N GLY A 48 2.43 -2.25 1.53
CA GLY A 48 3.68 -1.56 1.24
C GLY A 48 4.47 -2.25 0.13
N VAL A 49 4.56 -3.57 0.19
CA VAL A 49 5.23 -4.34 -0.86
C VAL A 49 4.52 -4.16 -2.20
N LEU A 50 3.19 -4.22 -2.20
CA LEU A 50 2.41 -4.03 -3.42
C LEU A 50 2.57 -2.63 -3.98
N ALA A 51 2.68 -1.61 -3.12
CA ALA A 51 2.90 -0.24 -3.57
C ALA A 51 4.24 -0.12 -4.31
N VAL A 52 5.29 -0.71 -3.74
CA VAL A 52 6.61 -0.70 -4.36
C VAL A 52 6.60 -1.49 -5.67
N ALA A 53 5.95 -2.64 -5.67
CA ALA A 53 5.84 -3.44 -6.89
C ALA A 53 5.10 -2.68 -7.98
N ALA A 54 4.03 -1.97 -7.63
CA ALA A 54 3.26 -1.20 -8.61
C ALA A 54 4.11 -0.12 -9.26
N VAL A 55 4.92 0.58 -8.46
CA VAL A 55 5.83 1.59 -9.00
C VAL A 55 6.80 0.98 -10.00
N HIS A 56 7.37 -0.17 -9.66
CA HIS A 56 8.35 -0.79 -10.52
C HIS A 56 7.74 -1.42 -11.77
N LEU A 57 6.52 -1.93 -11.67
CA LEU A 57 5.87 -2.59 -12.81
C LEU A 57 5.23 -1.62 -13.79
N TYR A 58 4.71 -0.50 -13.30
CA TYR A 58 3.91 0.42 -14.11
C TYR A 58 4.58 1.78 -14.34
N TRP A 59 5.84 1.91 -13.99
CA TRP A 59 6.57 3.15 -14.21
C TRP A 59 7.42 3.02 -15.46
N ASP A 60 7.34 4.02 -16.33
CA ASP A 60 8.20 4.06 -17.52
C ASP A 60 9.49 4.80 -17.28
#